data_4454992f4c09b9602c38ba6eb87e8358
#
_entry.id   4454992f4c09b9602c38ba6eb87e8358
#
_cell.length_a   1.000
_cell.length_b   1.000
_cell.length_c   1.000
_cell.angle_alpha   90.00
_cell.angle_beta   90.00
_cell.angle_gamma   90.00
#
_symmetry.space_group_name_H-M   'P 1'
#
loop_
_entity.id
_entity.type
_entity.pdbx_description
1 polymer ?
#
loop_
_entity_poly.entity_id
_entity_poly.type
_entity_poly.pdbx_seq_one_letter_code
_entity_poly.pdbx_strand_id
1 'polypeptide(L)'
;MKEVLRLNPISPLIDTVFGDKYKLVAESEAPVGILVRSFKMHDYEPAKSVLCVGRAGAGVNNIPCDKYADEGIVVFNAPGANANAVKELVILSLLLCGRKIIPGIAWTQSLKGKGDEVGPAVEKGKKDFVGGEIFGKRIGIYGLGAIGKLVANACAALGMEVVAYNRTVREELKKELDPRIKLAGSFEEMLEGCDYVSLHVALKDNTRECINASTIAKLNDGASIVNAARGELVNVADVKAALASGKLNRYVVDFPSDDVLGVDGIIPIPHLGASTPEAEDNCAVMAGKEPVDFVENGNIVNSVNYPDVSMEKSGAQRVVVLMNVAEPKCDEVKAAIAKAGAKVVNSSCKSGKATSAALIDIDKKADESLVSALEAIDGVVKARLI
;
A
#
# COMPACT_ATOMS: atom_id res chain seq x y z
N MET A 1 31.82 -0.25 -5.37
CA MET A 1 30.51 -0.68 -4.86
C MET A 1 29.67 0.57 -4.67
N LYS A 2 28.45 0.64 -5.22
CA LYS A 2 27.56 1.79 -5.03
C LYS A 2 26.99 1.77 -3.60
N GLU A 3 26.95 2.89 -2.93
CA GLU A 3 26.41 2.97 -1.56
C GLU A 3 24.93 3.34 -1.57
N VAL A 4 24.13 2.64 -0.73
CA VAL A 4 22.74 2.93 -0.47
C VAL A 4 22.57 3.25 1.00
N LEU A 5 22.10 4.45 1.31
CA LEU A 5 21.93 4.93 2.68
C LEU A 5 20.68 4.33 3.32
N ARG A 6 20.79 3.80 4.53
CA ARG A 6 19.69 3.28 5.33
C ARG A 6 19.36 4.23 6.47
N LEU A 7 18.15 4.80 6.46
CA LEU A 7 17.71 5.74 7.51
C LEU A 7 16.97 5.08 8.68
N ASN A 8 16.56 3.80 8.54
CA ASN A 8 15.93 3.01 9.61
C ASN A 8 16.43 1.56 9.56
N PRO A 9 16.22 0.77 10.62
CA PRO A 9 16.32 -0.68 10.53
C PRO A 9 15.38 -1.21 9.45
N ILE A 10 15.92 -2.01 8.55
CA ILE A 10 15.22 -2.70 7.44
C ILE A 10 15.70 -4.14 7.47
N SER A 11 14.85 -5.10 7.09
CA SER A 11 15.19 -6.52 7.06
C SER A 11 16.51 -6.78 6.33
N PRO A 12 17.38 -7.62 6.88
CA PRO A 12 18.66 -7.98 6.26
C PRO A 12 18.47 -8.74 4.92
N LEU A 13 17.27 -9.23 4.60
CA LEU A 13 16.99 -9.85 3.30
C LEU A 13 17.20 -8.91 2.12
N ILE A 14 17.28 -7.59 2.36
CA ILE A 14 17.65 -6.60 1.34
C ILE A 14 19.03 -6.90 0.73
N ASP A 15 19.96 -7.46 1.48
CA ASP A 15 21.31 -7.80 1.02
C ASP A 15 21.27 -8.85 -0.11
N THR A 16 20.24 -9.70 -0.16
CA THR A 16 20.04 -10.66 -1.26
C THR A 16 19.72 -9.98 -2.60
N VAL A 17 19.21 -8.75 -2.56
CA VAL A 17 18.89 -7.93 -3.74
C VAL A 17 20.12 -7.19 -4.24
N PHE A 18 20.97 -6.75 -3.33
CA PHE A 18 22.09 -5.87 -3.65
C PHE A 18 23.30 -6.62 -4.21
N GLY A 19 23.54 -7.86 -3.77
CA GLY A 19 24.71 -8.64 -4.17
C GLY A 19 26.01 -7.86 -3.98
N ASP A 20 26.99 -8.12 -4.85
CA ASP A 20 28.32 -7.49 -4.76
C ASP A 20 28.40 -6.08 -5.37
N LYS A 21 27.32 -5.58 -5.99
CA LYS A 21 27.32 -4.26 -6.65
C LYS A 21 26.99 -3.11 -5.70
N TYR A 22 26.23 -3.35 -4.67
CA TYR A 22 25.72 -2.35 -3.74
C TYR A 22 26.14 -2.66 -2.31
N LYS A 23 26.24 -1.63 -1.50
CA LYS A 23 26.54 -1.72 -0.07
C LYS A 23 25.52 -0.88 0.69
N LEU A 24 24.83 -1.48 1.65
CA LEU A 24 23.96 -0.78 2.57
C LEU A 24 24.80 -0.16 3.68
N VAL A 25 24.69 1.16 3.87
CA VAL A 25 25.46 1.92 4.85
C VAL A 25 24.56 2.77 5.73
N ALA A 26 25.02 3.06 6.95
CA ALA A 26 24.33 3.96 7.87
C ALA A 26 24.65 5.45 7.60
N GLU A 27 25.81 5.72 6.99
CA GLU A 27 26.31 7.06 6.68
C GLU A 27 27.00 7.01 5.32
N SER A 28 26.78 8.03 4.47
CA SER A 28 27.46 8.20 3.18
C SER A 28 27.35 9.66 2.74
N GLU A 29 28.43 10.21 2.19
CA GLU A 29 28.46 11.53 1.58
C GLU A 29 27.90 11.53 0.14
N ALA A 30 27.93 10.37 -0.53
CA ALA A 30 27.54 10.23 -1.94
C ALA A 30 26.75 8.94 -2.22
N PRO A 31 25.64 8.68 -1.51
CA PRO A 31 24.82 7.50 -1.78
C PRO A 31 24.08 7.64 -3.11
N VAL A 32 23.93 6.53 -3.84
CA VAL A 32 23.13 6.53 -5.08
C VAL A 32 21.62 6.41 -4.82
N GLY A 33 21.24 5.95 -3.64
CA GLY A 33 19.85 5.80 -3.24
C GLY A 33 19.69 5.77 -1.73
N ILE A 34 18.46 5.92 -1.27
CA ILE A 34 18.09 5.90 0.14
C ILE A 34 17.03 4.83 0.37
N LEU A 35 17.17 4.05 1.44
CA LEU A 35 16.13 3.15 1.94
C LEU A 35 15.56 3.69 3.24
N VAL A 36 14.23 3.72 3.31
CA VAL A 36 13.51 4.24 4.47
C VAL A 36 12.27 3.39 4.77
N ARG A 37 11.86 3.33 6.04
CA ARG A 37 10.59 2.74 6.47
C ARG A 37 9.70 3.81 7.12
N SER A 38 10.09 4.33 8.28
CA SER A 38 9.30 5.24 9.10
C SER A 38 9.98 6.58 9.40
N PHE A 39 11.24 6.77 9.01
CA PHE A 39 11.95 8.03 9.21
C PHE A 39 11.22 9.16 8.46
N LYS A 40 11.04 10.32 9.14
CA LYS A 40 10.39 11.50 8.54
C LYS A 40 11.41 12.26 7.69
N MET A 41 11.18 12.30 6.39
CA MET A 41 12.11 12.90 5.42
C MET A 41 11.74 14.33 5.02
N HIS A 42 10.70 14.96 5.62
CA HIS A 42 10.26 16.30 5.23
C HIS A 42 11.32 17.38 5.45
N ASP A 43 12.14 17.22 6.51
CA ASP A 43 13.23 18.13 6.85
C ASP A 43 14.62 17.54 6.49
N TYR A 44 14.63 16.44 5.73
CA TYR A 44 15.86 15.77 5.31
C TYR A 44 16.27 16.25 3.91
N GLU A 45 17.54 16.68 3.78
CA GLU A 45 18.11 17.10 2.50
C GLU A 45 19.00 15.97 1.95
N PRO A 46 18.58 15.30 0.84
CA PRO A 46 19.38 14.25 0.22
C PRO A 46 20.67 14.82 -0.40
N ALA A 47 21.73 14.04 -0.40
CA ALA A 47 22.94 14.36 -1.16
C ALA A 47 22.60 14.42 -2.67
N LYS A 48 23.29 15.30 -3.43
CA LYS A 48 23.08 15.48 -4.88
C LYS A 48 23.25 14.20 -5.71
N SER A 49 23.99 13.22 -5.17
CA SER A 49 24.20 11.89 -5.78
C SER A 49 22.99 10.98 -5.73
N VAL A 50 21.99 11.28 -4.88
CA VAL A 50 20.79 10.46 -4.70
C VAL A 50 19.94 10.51 -5.96
N LEU A 51 19.65 9.33 -6.50
CA LEU A 51 18.82 9.14 -7.67
C LEU A 51 17.41 8.70 -7.31
N CYS A 52 17.27 7.99 -6.19
CA CYS A 52 16.00 7.41 -5.79
C CYS A 52 15.89 7.15 -4.29
N VAL A 53 14.65 7.03 -3.84
CA VAL A 53 14.30 6.60 -2.49
C VAL A 53 13.42 5.36 -2.59
N GLY A 54 13.78 4.27 -1.90
CA GLY A 54 12.96 3.07 -1.74
C GLY A 54 12.33 3.05 -0.35
N ARG A 55 10.99 3.05 -0.30
CA ARG A 55 10.25 2.97 0.97
C ARG A 55 9.79 1.54 1.24
N ALA A 56 10.29 0.91 2.31
CA ALA A 56 9.85 -0.42 2.75
C ALA A 56 8.44 -0.35 3.37
N GLY A 57 7.44 -0.33 2.50
CA GLY A 57 6.01 -0.29 2.82
C GLY A 57 5.20 0.52 1.80
N ALA A 58 3.87 0.44 1.88
CA ALA A 58 2.96 1.02 0.88
C ALA A 58 2.69 2.53 1.05
N GLY A 59 2.55 3.04 2.27
CA GLY A 59 2.27 4.47 2.52
C GLY A 59 3.54 5.33 2.37
N VAL A 60 3.40 6.60 1.97
CA VAL A 60 4.54 7.52 1.75
C VAL A 60 4.39 8.86 2.47
N ASN A 61 3.55 8.94 3.47
CA ASN A 61 3.25 10.18 4.20
C ASN A 61 4.48 10.80 4.92
N ASN A 62 5.55 10.02 5.08
CA ASN A 62 6.80 10.45 5.68
C ASN A 62 7.84 10.97 4.66
N ILE A 63 7.51 11.02 3.36
CA ILE A 63 8.42 11.41 2.27
C ILE A 63 7.81 12.61 1.52
N PRO A 64 8.56 13.70 1.29
CA PRO A 64 8.10 14.84 0.51
C PRO A 64 8.19 14.55 -1.01
N CYS A 65 7.27 13.73 -1.53
CA CYS A 65 7.31 13.19 -2.88
C CYS A 65 7.35 14.26 -3.97
N ASP A 66 6.61 15.38 -3.81
CA ASP A 66 6.56 16.46 -4.78
C ASP A 66 7.90 17.21 -4.84
N LYS A 67 8.49 17.55 -3.67
CA LYS A 67 9.83 18.16 -3.59
C LYS A 67 10.87 17.28 -4.29
N TYR A 68 10.85 15.97 -4.03
CA TYR A 68 11.80 15.04 -4.64
C TYR A 68 11.57 14.85 -6.15
N ALA A 69 10.35 15.02 -6.62
CA ALA A 69 10.07 15.06 -8.07
C ALA A 69 10.78 16.25 -8.74
N ASP A 70 10.72 17.44 -8.14
CA ASP A 70 11.38 18.66 -8.63
C ASP A 70 12.92 18.55 -8.58
N GLU A 71 13.46 17.70 -7.73
CA GLU A 71 14.90 17.41 -7.61
C GLU A 71 15.35 16.25 -8.51
N GLY A 72 14.44 15.63 -9.27
CA GLY A 72 14.73 14.47 -10.10
C GLY A 72 15.10 13.21 -9.32
N ILE A 73 14.51 13.06 -8.12
CA ILE A 73 14.65 11.88 -7.25
C ILE A 73 13.38 11.05 -7.36
N VAL A 74 13.51 9.80 -7.84
CA VAL A 74 12.36 8.89 -7.97
C VAL A 74 12.06 8.22 -6.62
N VAL A 75 10.81 8.29 -6.18
CA VAL A 75 10.36 7.66 -4.93
C VAL A 75 9.57 6.41 -5.25
N PHE A 76 10.06 5.27 -4.78
CA PHE A 76 9.42 3.96 -4.88
C PHE A 76 8.79 3.57 -3.54
N ASN A 77 7.68 2.86 -3.59
CA ASN A 77 7.10 2.22 -2.41
C ASN A 77 6.91 0.72 -2.65
N ALA A 78 6.46 -0.04 -1.67
CA ALA A 78 6.26 -1.48 -1.78
C ALA A 78 4.76 -1.84 -1.75
N PRO A 79 3.99 -1.55 -2.84
CA PRO A 79 2.56 -1.80 -2.86
C PRO A 79 2.29 -3.31 -2.89
N GLY A 80 1.45 -3.78 -1.97
CA GLY A 80 1.04 -5.17 -1.91
C GLY A 80 2.05 -6.13 -1.25
N ALA A 81 3.27 -5.71 -0.94
CA ALA A 81 4.25 -6.56 -0.27
C ALA A 81 3.77 -7.07 1.11
N ASN A 82 2.93 -6.28 1.80
CA ASN A 82 2.31 -6.61 3.07
C ASN A 82 0.88 -7.16 2.94
N ALA A 83 0.40 -7.43 1.73
CA ALA A 83 -1.02 -7.70 1.50
C ALA A 83 -1.51 -8.97 2.21
N ASN A 84 -0.67 -10.00 2.30
CA ASN A 84 -1.01 -11.24 3.00
C ASN A 84 -1.18 -11.02 4.52
N ALA A 85 -0.28 -10.27 5.14
CA ALA A 85 -0.37 -9.98 6.58
C ALA A 85 -1.65 -9.20 6.91
N VAL A 86 -1.98 -8.16 6.12
CA VAL A 86 -3.23 -7.40 6.29
C VAL A 86 -4.45 -8.29 6.07
N LYS A 87 -4.45 -9.17 5.06
CA LYS A 87 -5.53 -10.14 4.84
C LYS A 87 -5.74 -11.01 6.08
N GLU A 88 -4.69 -11.52 6.70
CA GLU A 88 -4.79 -12.37 7.90
C GLU A 88 -5.36 -11.59 9.09
N LEU A 89 -4.93 -10.35 9.31
CA LEU A 89 -5.51 -9.48 10.34
C LEU A 89 -7.00 -9.22 10.09
N VAL A 90 -7.42 -9.02 8.84
CA VAL A 90 -8.84 -8.82 8.49
C VAL A 90 -9.65 -10.08 8.77
N ILE A 91 -9.16 -11.27 8.42
CA ILE A 91 -9.84 -12.54 8.74
C ILE A 91 -9.97 -12.73 10.26
N LEU A 92 -8.90 -12.48 11.02
CA LEU A 92 -8.96 -12.47 12.48
C LEU A 92 -10.04 -11.48 12.98
N SER A 93 -10.07 -10.27 12.44
CA SER A 93 -11.04 -9.22 12.82
C SER A 93 -12.48 -9.65 12.56
N LEU A 94 -12.77 -10.31 11.44
CA LEU A 94 -14.10 -10.88 11.16
C LEU A 94 -14.51 -11.94 12.18
N LEU A 95 -13.58 -12.82 12.57
CA LEU A 95 -13.82 -13.83 13.61
C LEU A 95 -14.04 -13.19 15.00
N LEU A 96 -13.30 -12.13 15.32
CA LEU A 96 -13.50 -11.37 16.57
C LEU A 96 -14.85 -10.62 16.59
N CYS A 97 -15.34 -10.17 15.45
CA CYS A 97 -16.71 -9.61 15.35
C CYS A 97 -17.78 -10.65 15.67
N GLY A 98 -17.63 -11.87 15.16
CA GLY A 98 -18.59 -12.96 15.36
C GLY A 98 -18.52 -13.59 16.76
N ARG A 99 -17.36 -13.54 17.42
CA ARG A 99 -17.09 -14.28 18.66
C ARG A 99 -16.64 -13.33 19.78
N LYS A 100 -17.19 -13.50 20.98
CA LYS A 100 -16.82 -12.72 22.17
C LYS A 100 -15.51 -13.21 22.82
N ILE A 101 -14.45 -13.43 22.02
CA ILE A 101 -13.20 -14.04 22.49
C ILE A 101 -12.45 -13.11 23.45
N ILE A 102 -12.31 -11.81 23.11
CA ILE A 102 -11.58 -10.85 23.94
C ILE A 102 -12.17 -10.75 25.37
N PRO A 103 -13.48 -10.45 25.57
CA PRO A 103 -14.05 -10.44 26.90
C PRO A 103 -14.05 -11.82 27.57
N GLY A 104 -14.18 -12.92 26.81
CA GLY A 104 -14.08 -14.27 27.32
C GLY A 104 -12.70 -14.58 27.92
N ILE A 105 -11.61 -14.17 27.23
CA ILE A 105 -10.24 -14.30 27.75
C ILE A 105 -10.07 -13.49 29.03
N ALA A 106 -10.49 -12.22 29.05
CA ALA A 106 -10.37 -11.34 30.21
C ALA A 106 -11.09 -11.94 31.42
N TRP A 107 -12.33 -12.45 31.21
CA TRP A 107 -13.09 -13.12 32.25
C TRP A 107 -12.39 -14.40 32.73
N THR A 108 -11.90 -15.27 31.82
CA THR A 108 -11.20 -16.51 32.21
C THR A 108 -9.97 -16.21 33.05
N GLN A 109 -9.19 -15.18 32.70
CA GLN A 109 -8.03 -14.74 33.50
C GLN A 109 -8.42 -14.30 34.92
N SER A 110 -9.63 -13.74 35.12
CA SER A 110 -10.14 -13.36 36.46
C SER A 110 -10.43 -14.54 37.39
N LEU A 111 -10.46 -15.77 36.86
CA LEU A 111 -10.64 -16.99 37.64
C LEU A 111 -9.34 -17.48 38.33
N LYS A 112 -8.22 -16.81 38.10
CA LYS A 112 -6.94 -17.15 38.70
C LYS A 112 -7.07 -17.23 40.24
N GLY A 113 -6.56 -18.29 40.83
CA GLY A 113 -6.59 -18.54 42.27
C GLY A 113 -7.79 -19.37 42.78
N LYS A 114 -8.75 -19.75 41.91
CA LYS A 114 -9.89 -20.58 42.27
C LYS A 114 -9.62 -22.11 42.33
N GLY A 115 -8.40 -22.51 42.03
CA GLY A 115 -8.01 -23.93 42.07
C GLY A 115 -8.96 -24.83 41.27
N ASP A 116 -9.46 -25.91 41.89
CA ASP A 116 -10.33 -26.89 41.23
C ASP A 116 -11.73 -26.33 40.85
N GLU A 117 -12.10 -25.15 41.32
CA GLU A 117 -13.36 -24.49 40.96
C GLU A 117 -13.30 -23.82 39.55
N VAL A 118 -12.13 -23.69 38.94
CA VAL A 118 -11.99 -23.07 37.62
C VAL A 118 -12.83 -23.78 36.57
N GLY A 119 -12.73 -25.11 36.47
CA GLY A 119 -13.49 -25.90 35.49
C GLY A 119 -15.00 -25.71 35.60
N PRO A 120 -15.60 -25.96 36.80
CA PRO A 120 -17.03 -25.69 37.03
C PRO A 120 -17.46 -24.25 36.76
N ALA A 121 -16.62 -23.25 37.10
CA ALA A 121 -16.90 -21.85 36.82
C ALA A 121 -16.94 -21.56 35.32
N VAL A 122 -16.00 -22.13 34.53
CA VAL A 122 -15.97 -22.00 33.08
C VAL A 122 -17.23 -22.58 32.43
N GLU A 123 -17.63 -23.81 32.83
CA GLU A 123 -18.84 -24.45 32.29
C GLU A 123 -20.09 -23.65 32.56
N LYS A 124 -20.20 -23.04 33.76
CA LYS A 124 -21.33 -22.20 34.14
C LYS A 124 -21.36 -20.86 33.41
N GLY A 125 -20.17 -20.22 33.24
CA GLY A 125 -20.09 -18.84 32.73
C GLY A 125 -19.94 -18.75 31.19
N LYS A 126 -19.53 -19.81 30.49
CA LYS A 126 -19.30 -19.79 29.02
C LYS A 126 -20.50 -19.30 28.21
N LYS A 127 -21.72 -19.46 28.70
CA LYS A 127 -22.97 -19.02 28.05
C LYS A 127 -23.02 -17.51 27.81
N ASP A 128 -22.30 -16.70 28.60
CA ASP A 128 -22.27 -15.24 28.45
C ASP A 128 -21.37 -14.78 27.30
N PHE A 129 -20.54 -15.70 26.75
CA PHE A 129 -19.60 -15.47 25.68
C PHE A 129 -20.00 -16.18 24.38
N VAL A 130 -21.23 -16.62 24.26
CA VAL A 130 -21.76 -17.18 23.01
C VAL A 130 -21.71 -16.12 21.91
N GLY A 131 -21.28 -16.53 20.71
CA GLY A 131 -21.20 -15.71 19.50
C GLY A 131 -21.75 -16.44 18.29
N GLY A 132 -21.64 -15.81 17.11
CA GLY A 132 -22.06 -16.37 15.84
C GLY A 132 -20.90 -16.88 15.00
N GLU A 133 -21.24 -17.51 13.88
CA GLU A 133 -20.32 -17.96 12.84
C GLU A 133 -20.34 -16.99 11.65
N ILE A 134 -19.25 -16.94 10.88
CA ILE A 134 -19.16 -16.16 9.64
C ILE A 134 -19.65 -16.96 8.42
N PHE A 135 -19.70 -18.29 8.53
CA PHE A 135 -20.18 -19.17 7.44
C PHE A 135 -21.60 -18.80 7.03
N GLY A 136 -21.83 -18.69 5.71
CA GLY A 136 -23.12 -18.31 5.13
C GLY A 136 -23.51 -16.84 5.33
N LYS A 137 -22.69 -16.04 6.00
CA LYS A 137 -22.91 -14.59 6.19
C LYS A 137 -22.45 -13.81 4.97
N ARG A 138 -23.17 -12.70 4.69
CA ARG A 138 -22.85 -11.82 3.57
C ARG A 138 -21.83 -10.75 3.97
N ILE A 139 -20.76 -10.62 3.17
CA ILE A 139 -19.73 -9.61 3.36
C ILE A 139 -19.59 -8.72 2.13
N GLY A 140 -19.57 -7.40 2.37
CA GLY A 140 -19.21 -6.38 1.39
C GLY A 140 -17.70 -6.07 1.44
N ILE A 141 -17.02 -6.18 0.30
CA ILE A 141 -15.59 -5.83 0.16
C ILE A 141 -15.47 -4.56 -0.68
N TYR A 142 -15.07 -3.47 -0.03
CA TYR A 142 -14.84 -2.20 -0.73
C TYR A 142 -13.39 -2.03 -1.14
N GLY A 143 -13.12 -2.14 -2.42
CA GLY A 143 -11.80 -2.07 -3.03
C GLY A 143 -11.16 -3.44 -3.26
N LEU A 144 -10.83 -3.75 -4.51
CA LEU A 144 -10.21 -5.01 -4.96
C LEU A 144 -8.75 -4.80 -5.40
N GLY A 145 -8.01 -3.98 -4.64
CA GLY A 145 -6.56 -3.85 -4.79
C GLY A 145 -5.81 -5.09 -4.27
N ALA A 146 -4.51 -4.97 -4.06
CA ALA A 146 -3.64 -6.07 -3.61
C ALA A 146 -4.18 -6.79 -2.35
N ILE A 147 -4.73 -6.05 -1.39
CA ILE A 147 -5.28 -6.61 -0.14
C ILE A 147 -6.71 -7.13 -0.36
N GLY A 148 -7.60 -6.28 -0.90
CA GLY A 148 -9.02 -6.59 -0.96
C GLY A 148 -9.35 -7.85 -1.78
N LYS A 149 -8.64 -8.13 -2.87
CA LYS A 149 -8.79 -9.37 -3.63
C LYS A 149 -8.40 -10.62 -2.82
N LEU A 150 -7.36 -10.54 -2.01
CA LEU A 150 -6.95 -11.65 -1.13
C LEU A 150 -7.99 -11.87 -0.01
N VAL A 151 -8.52 -10.79 0.57
CA VAL A 151 -9.58 -10.87 1.58
C VAL A 151 -10.86 -11.45 0.97
N ALA A 152 -11.28 -10.98 -0.20
CA ALA A 152 -12.47 -11.49 -0.89
C ALA A 152 -12.36 -13.00 -1.16
N ASN A 153 -11.24 -13.46 -1.70
CA ASN A 153 -10.99 -14.88 -1.95
C ASN A 153 -10.97 -15.71 -0.64
N ALA A 154 -10.32 -15.19 0.41
CA ALA A 154 -10.29 -15.87 1.71
C ALA A 154 -11.69 -15.98 2.34
N CYS A 155 -12.51 -14.92 2.28
CA CYS A 155 -13.89 -14.94 2.75
C CYS A 155 -14.75 -15.94 1.97
N ALA A 156 -14.60 -16.02 0.64
CA ALA A 156 -15.29 -16.99 -0.19
C ALA A 156 -14.86 -18.44 0.15
N ALA A 157 -13.57 -18.66 0.43
CA ALA A 157 -13.06 -19.96 0.86
C ALA A 157 -13.58 -20.38 2.25
N LEU A 158 -13.83 -19.40 3.15
CA LEU A 158 -14.46 -19.61 4.47
C LEU A 158 -15.99 -19.78 4.38
N GLY A 159 -16.58 -19.80 3.18
CA GLY A 159 -18.00 -20.03 2.98
C GLY A 159 -18.90 -18.82 3.20
N MET A 160 -18.36 -17.60 3.15
CA MET A 160 -19.17 -16.37 3.17
C MET A 160 -19.76 -16.08 1.77
N GLU A 161 -20.89 -15.39 1.72
CA GLU A 161 -21.40 -14.77 0.48
C GLU A 161 -20.68 -13.43 0.27
N VAL A 162 -19.77 -13.39 -0.71
CA VAL A 162 -18.95 -12.20 -0.96
C VAL A 162 -19.54 -11.33 -2.06
N VAL A 163 -19.79 -10.06 -1.75
CA VAL A 163 -20.13 -9.01 -2.71
C VAL A 163 -19.04 -7.94 -2.66
N ALA A 164 -18.44 -7.64 -3.78
CA ALA A 164 -17.32 -6.72 -3.84
C ALA A 164 -17.59 -5.55 -4.79
N TYR A 165 -17.09 -4.37 -4.44
CA TYR A 165 -17.12 -3.20 -5.31
C TYR A 165 -15.74 -2.61 -5.50
N ASN A 166 -15.41 -2.33 -6.76
CA ASN A 166 -14.20 -1.60 -7.14
C ASN A 166 -14.53 -0.66 -8.30
N ARG A 167 -14.13 0.60 -8.21
CA ARG A 167 -14.46 1.62 -9.22
C ARG A 167 -14.12 1.22 -10.65
N THR A 168 -13.02 0.49 -10.83
CA THR A 168 -12.58 0.00 -12.13
C THR A 168 -12.30 -1.49 -12.00
N VAL A 169 -13.02 -2.31 -12.74
CA VAL A 169 -12.82 -3.75 -12.79
C VAL A 169 -12.27 -4.10 -14.18
N ARG A 170 -11.02 -4.57 -14.21
CA ARG A 170 -10.38 -5.07 -15.44
C ARG A 170 -10.59 -6.58 -15.54
N GLU A 171 -10.50 -7.14 -16.73
CA GLU A 171 -10.69 -8.59 -16.96
C GLU A 171 -9.62 -9.43 -16.24
N GLU A 172 -8.40 -8.90 -16.09
CA GLU A 172 -7.34 -9.56 -15.34
C GLU A 172 -7.74 -9.74 -13.87
N LEU A 173 -8.32 -8.71 -13.25
CA LEU A 173 -8.80 -8.79 -11.87
C LEU A 173 -9.87 -9.87 -11.71
N LYS A 174 -10.81 -9.99 -12.65
CA LYS A 174 -11.86 -11.02 -12.60
C LYS A 174 -11.29 -12.44 -12.58
N LYS A 175 -10.18 -12.67 -13.31
CA LYS A 175 -9.48 -13.97 -13.33
C LYS A 175 -8.79 -14.33 -12.02
N GLU A 176 -8.47 -13.33 -11.19
CA GLU A 176 -7.83 -13.51 -9.89
C GLU A 176 -8.84 -13.74 -8.75
N LEU A 177 -10.14 -13.53 -9.02
CA LEU A 177 -11.19 -13.68 -8.02
C LEU A 177 -11.83 -15.07 -8.07
N ASP A 178 -12.20 -15.59 -6.90
CA ASP A 178 -13.06 -16.79 -6.81
C ASP A 178 -14.35 -16.54 -7.59
N PRO A 179 -14.80 -17.48 -8.46
CA PRO A 179 -15.97 -17.28 -9.31
C PRO A 179 -17.30 -17.11 -8.55
N ARG A 180 -17.33 -17.43 -7.26
CA ARG A 180 -18.49 -17.20 -6.37
C ARG A 180 -18.65 -15.74 -5.94
N ILE A 181 -17.60 -14.91 -6.10
CA ILE A 181 -17.64 -13.50 -5.71
C ILE A 181 -18.49 -12.70 -6.69
N LYS A 182 -19.51 -12.02 -6.16
CA LYS A 182 -20.37 -11.13 -6.94
C LYS A 182 -19.77 -9.73 -6.99
N LEU A 183 -19.74 -9.13 -8.17
CA LEU A 183 -19.30 -7.75 -8.36
C LEU A 183 -20.52 -6.84 -8.41
N ALA A 184 -20.60 -5.88 -7.49
CA ALA A 184 -21.65 -4.87 -7.45
C ALA A 184 -21.36 -3.72 -8.42
N GLY A 185 -22.38 -3.10 -8.94
CA GLY A 185 -22.31 -1.96 -9.85
C GLY A 185 -21.98 -0.63 -9.12
N SER A 186 -22.28 -0.55 -7.82
CA SER A 186 -22.00 0.62 -6.98
C SER A 186 -21.58 0.24 -5.56
N PHE A 187 -21.04 1.21 -4.82
CA PHE A 187 -20.71 1.05 -3.41
C PHE A 187 -21.96 0.78 -2.57
N GLU A 188 -23.04 1.49 -2.86
CA GLU A 188 -24.31 1.38 -2.16
C GLU A 188 -24.94 0.00 -2.38
N GLU A 189 -24.91 -0.52 -3.61
CA GLU A 189 -25.39 -1.88 -3.92
C GLU A 189 -24.59 -2.95 -3.19
N MET A 190 -23.27 -2.76 -3.08
CA MET A 190 -22.41 -3.70 -2.32
C MET A 190 -22.83 -3.79 -0.85
N LEU A 191 -23.27 -2.67 -0.22
CA LEU A 191 -23.63 -2.63 1.19
C LEU A 191 -24.97 -3.30 1.50
N GLU A 192 -25.88 -3.40 0.53
CA GLU A 192 -27.24 -3.86 0.76
C GLU A 192 -27.29 -5.28 1.34
N GLY A 193 -27.84 -5.41 2.53
CA GLY A 193 -28.03 -6.68 3.21
C GLY A 193 -26.74 -7.36 3.67
N CYS A 194 -25.64 -6.63 3.82
CA CYS A 194 -24.40 -7.18 4.36
C CYS A 194 -24.46 -7.33 5.87
N ASP A 195 -23.96 -8.47 6.38
CA ASP A 195 -23.68 -8.73 7.79
C ASP A 195 -22.30 -8.20 8.19
N TYR A 196 -21.39 -8.10 7.22
CA TYR A 196 -20.02 -7.61 7.40
C TYR A 196 -19.63 -6.66 6.28
N VAL A 197 -18.78 -5.68 6.60
CA VAL A 197 -18.12 -4.82 5.59
C VAL A 197 -16.64 -4.74 5.90
N SER A 198 -15.79 -4.85 4.87
CA SER A 198 -14.35 -4.64 4.98
C SER A 198 -13.84 -3.62 3.97
N LEU A 199 -13.04 -2.65 4.45
CA LEU A 199 -12.58 -1.50 3.69
C LEU A 199 -11.14 -1.68 3.23
N HIS A 200 -10.89 -1.56 1.92
CA HIS A 200 -9.57 -1.73 1.28
C HIS A 200 -9.31 -0.65 0.23
N VAL A 201 -9.86 0.53 0.41
CA VAL A 201 -9.66 1.68 -0.47
C VAL A 201 -8.68 2.68 0.14
N ALA A 202 -8.02 3.45 -0.73
CA ALA A 202 -7.20 4.58 -0.29
C ALA A 202 -8.10 5.73 0.21
N LEU A 203 -7.61 6.48 1.21
CA LEU A 203 -8.24 7.71 1.63
C LEU A 203 -8.09 8.77 0.54
N LYS A 204 -9.22 9.30 0.08
CA LYS A 204 -9.38 10.41 -0.88
C LYS A 204 -10.61 11.20 -0.49
N ASP A 205 -10.81 12.38 -1.08
CA ASP A 205 -11.99 13.22 -0.80
C ASP A 205 -13.30 12.45 -1.00
N ASN A 206 -13.40 11.64 -2.03
CA ASN A 206 -14.59 10.85 -2.35
C ASN A 206 -14.71 9.53 -1.56
N THR A 207 -13.75 9.18 -0.73
CA THR A 207 -13.81 7.99 0.15
C THR A 207 -13.80 8.36 1.63
N ARG A 208 -13.50 9.62 1.97
CA ARG A 208 -13.57 10.14 3.32
C ARG A 208 -14.98 9.97 3.86
N GLU A 209 -15.10 9.40 5.08
CA GLU A 209 -16.38 9.12 5.74
C GLU A 209 -17.40 8.39 4.85
N CYS A 210 -16.91 7.52 3.95
CA CYS A 210 -17.79 6.71 3.12
C CYS A 210 -18.66 5.75 3.94
N ILE A 211 -18.23 5.41 5.16
CA ILE A 211 -19.08 4.75 6.16
C ILE A 211 -19.61 5.83 7.11
N ASN A 212 -20.92 6.04 7.05
CA ASN A 212 -21.67 7.04 7.79
C ASN A 212 -23.11 6.53 8.06
N ALA A 213 -23.95 7.32 8.72
CA ALA A 213 -25.30 6.91 9.07
C ALA A 213 -26.12 6.39 7.89
N SER A 214 -26.01 7.05 6.70
CA SER A 214 -26.79 6.67 5.51
C SER A 214 -26.35 5.33 4.91
N THR A 215 -25.05 5.05 4.93
CA THR A 215 -24.48 3.79 4.43
C THR A 215 -24.61 2.66 5.42
N ILE A 216 -24.50 2.93 6.72
CA ILE A 216 -24.77 1.96 7.79
C ILE A 216 -26.24 1.50 7.76
N ALA A 217 -27.18 2.38 7.43
CA ALA A 217 -28.60 2.04 7.33
C ALA A 217 -28.89 0.93 6.30
N LYS A 218 -28.06 0.76 5.27
CA LYS A 218 -28.19 -0.27 4.22
C LYS A 218 -27.76 -1.68 4.68
N LEU A 219 -27.00 -1.77 5.73
CA LEU A 219 -26.52 -3.04 6.30
C LEU A 219 -27.64 -3.79 7.03
N ASN A 220 -27.46 -5.08 7.25
CA ASN A 220 -28.31 -5.83 8.17
C ASN A 220 -28.19 -5.29 9.61
N ASP A 221 -29.24 -5.47 10.41
CA ASP A 221 -29.18 -5.18 11.84
C ASP A 221 -28.19 -6.12 12.53
N GLY A 222 -27.33 -5.56 13.40
CA GLY A 222 -26.23 -6.29 14.00
C GLY A 222 -25.03 -6.53 13.10
N ALA A 223 -24.92 -5.81 11.98
CA ALA A 223 -23.75 -5.89 11.10
C ALA A 223 -22.46 -5.43 11.80
N SER A 224 -21.32 -5.82 11.23
CA SER A 224 -20.00 -5.44 11.75
C SER A 224 -19.12 -4.85 10.64
N ILE A 225 -18.23 -3.93 11.02
CA ILE A 225 -17.34 -3.24 10.10
C ILE A 225 -15.89 -3.52 10.49
N VAL A 226 -15.05 -3.84 9.52
CA VAL A 226 -13.60 -4.01 9.65
C VAL A 226 -12.89 -2.96 8.80
N ASN A 227 -12.06 -2.15 9.45
CA ASN A 227 -11.28 -1.10 8.80
C ASN A 227 -9.77 -1.25 9.12
N ALA A 228 -9.07 -1.95 8.26
CA ALA A 228 -7.61 -2.05 8.26
C ALA A 228 -6.98 -1.16 7.15
N ALA A 229 -7.70 -0.13 6.67
CA ALA A 229 -7.24 0.76 5.61
C ALA A 229 -6.82 2.14 6.14
N ARG A 230 -7.77 3.01 6.51
CA ARG A 230 -7.52 4.34 7.11
C ARG A 230 -8.69 4.74 8.01
N GLY A 231 -8.41 5.34 9.18
CA GLY A 231 -9.42 5.74 10.16
C GLY A 231 -10.50 6.65 9.56
N GLU A 232 -10.08 7.64 8.78
CA GLU A 232 -10.94 8.69 8.21
C GLU A 232 -11.92 8.22 7.12
N LEU A 233 -11.88 6.93 6.75
CA LEU A 233 -12.91 6.33 5.88
C LEU A 233 -14.27 6.18 6.60
N VAL A 234 -14.27 6.29 7.92
CA VAL A 234 -15.42 6.01 8.78
C VAL A 234 -15.76 7.24 9.63
N ASN A 235 -17.03 7.65 9.61
CA ASN A 235 -17.55 8.63 10.56
C ASN A 235 -17.75 7.94 11.92
N VAL A 236 -16.87 8.21 12.87
CA VAL A 236 -16.86 7.54 14.18
C VAL A 236 -18.10 7.88 15.00
N ALA A 237 -18.64 9.09 14.90
CA ALA A 237 -19.86 9.49 15.63
C ALA A 237 -21.07 8.65 15.18
N ASP A 238 -21.24 8.43 13.89
CA ASP A 238 -22.30 7.60 13.31
C ASP A 238 -22.16 6.13 13.72
N VAL A 239 -20.92 5.61 13.75
CA VAL A 239 -20.63 4.24 14.23
C VAL A 239 -21.00 4.09 15.70
N LYS A 240 -20.65 5.05 16.57
CA LYS A 240 -21.03 5.03 17.99
C LYS A 240 -22.55 5.00 18.17
N ALA A 241 -23.27 5.84 17.43
CA ALA A 241 -24.73 5.86 17.47
C ALA A 241 -25.33 4.53 17.00
N ALA A 242 -24.76 3.92 15.94
CA ALA A 242 -25.20 2.65 15.41
C ALA A 242 -24.89 1.46 16.36
N LEU A 243 -23.77 1.47 17.05
CA LEU A 243 -23.44 0.50 18.11
C LEU A 243 -24.41 0.63 19.29
N ALA A 244 -24.69 1.84 19.76
CA ALA A 244 -25.59 2.10 20.86
C ALA A 244 -27.04 1.68 20.56
N SER A 245 -27.49 1.79 19.32
CA SER A 245 -28.83 1.35 18.88
C SER A 245 -28.92 -0.14 18.54
N GLY A 246 -27.80 -0.86 18.49
CA GLY A 246 -27.76 -2.26 18.06
C GLY A 246 -27.81 -2.43 16.54
N LYS A 247 -27.81 -1.36 15.75
CA LYS A 247 -27.71 -1.43 14.28
C LYS A 247 -26.38 -2.02 13.83
N LEU A 248 -25.29 -1.70 14.54
CA LEU A 248 -24.02 -2.38 14.43
C LEU A 248 -23.74 -3.25 15.67
N ASN A 249 -23.07 -4.39 15.45
CA ASN A 249 -22.57 -5.26 16.52
C ASN A 249 -21.15 -4.89 16.92
N ARG A 250 -20.24 -4.70 15.93
CA ARG A 250 -18.82 -4.41 16.19
C ARG A 250 -18.23 -3.50 15.11
N TYR A 251 -17.25 -2.72 15.53
CA TYR A 251 -16.34 -2.00 14.65
C TYR A 251 -14.90 -2.35 15.02
N VAL A 252 -14.16 -2.98 14.10
CA VAL A 252 -12.72 -3.25 14.27
C VAL A 252 -11.95 -2.23 13.46
N VAL A 253 -10.97 -1.55 14.08
CA VAL A 253 -10.18 -0.50 13.44
C VAL A 253 -8.71 -0.66 13.78
N ASP A 254 -7.85 -0.67 12.73
CA ASP A 254 -6.38 -0.77 12.86
C ASP A 254 -5.70 0.62 12.89
N PHE A 255 -6.48 1.68 13.04
CA PHE A 255 -6.02 3.07 13.13
C PHE A 255 -6.76 3.79 14.27
N PRO A 256 -6.44 3.43 15.53
CA PRO A 256 -7.15 3.97 16.68
C PRO A 256 -6.86 5.46 16.86
N SER A 257 -7.90 6.21 17.18
CA SER A 257 -7.89 7.59 17.64
C SER A 257 -8.54 7.66 19.03
N ASP A 258 -8.36 8.75 19.76
CA ASP A 258 -8.86 8.88 21.12
C ASP A 258 -10.38 8.64 21.20
N ASP A 259 -11.12 9.04 20.21
CA ASP A 259 -12.58 8.94 20.16
C ASP A 259 -13.13 7.51 19.94
N VAL A 260 -12.28 6.52 19.60
CA VAL A 260 -12.66 5.10 19.52
C VAL A 260 -12.26 4.28 20.74
N LEU A 261 -11.39 4.84 21.61
CA LEU A 261 -10.91 4.13 22.79
C LEU A 261 -11.98 4.08 23.89
N GLY A 262 -12.10 2.93 24.55
CA GLY A 262 -13.06 2.72 25.64
C GLY A 262 -14.54 2.67 25.21
N VAL A 263 -14.82 2.65 23.91
CA VAL A 263 -16.20 2.55 23.39
C VAL A 263 -16.60 1.07 23.29
N ASP A 264 -17.72 0.71 23.93
CA ASP A 264 -18.23 -0.66 23.82
C ASP A 264 -18.62 -0.97 22.37
N GLY A 265 -18.24 -2.15 21.93
CA GLY A 265 -18.44 -2.58 20.54
C GLY A 265 -17.32 -2.19 19.58
N ILE A 266 -16.38 -1.31 19.95
CA ILE A 266 -15.19 -1.01 19.15
C ILE A 266 -14.02 -1.88 19.61
N ILE A 267 -13.30 -2.46 18.66
CA ILE A 267 -12.06 -3.23 18.88
C ILE A 267 -10.92 -2.46 18.19
N PRO A 268 -10.18 -1.63 18.95
CA PRO A 268 -9.03 -0.89 18.40
C PRO A 268 -7.80 -1.80 18.36
N ILE A 269 -7.14 -1.86 17.21
CA ILE A 269 -5.89 -2.58 16.98
C ILE A 269 -4.78 -1.54 16.75
N PRO A 270 -3.58 -1.68 17.32
CA PRO A 270 -2.53 -0.66 17.28
C PRO A 270 -1.69 -0.72 15.99
N HIS A 271 -2.33 -0.58 14.81
CA HIS A 271 -1.74 -0.53 13.47
C HIS A 271 -0.84 -1.74 13.18
N LEU A 272 -1.39 -2.94 13.35
CA LEU A 272 -0.67 -4.21 13.19
C LEU A 272 -0.82 -4.86 11.81
N GLY A 273 -1.58 -4.27 10.89
CA GLY A 273 -1.88 -4.87 9.59
C GLY A 273 -0.65 -5.35 8.81
N ALA A 274 0.46 -4.62 8.88
CA ALA A 274 1.71 -4.95 8.21
C ALA A 274 2.84 -5.38 9.17
N SER A 275 2.53 -5.60 10.45
CA SER A 275 3.54 -5.82 11.48
C SER A 275 3.81 -7.31 11.68
N THR A 276 4.32 -7.96 10.62
CA THR A 276 4.84 -9.32 10.65
C THR A 276 6.24 -9.38 10.04
N PRO A 277 7.13 -10.29 10.50
CA PRO A 277 8.46 -10.45 9.91
C PRO A 277 8.40 -10.64 8.39
N GLU A 278 7.48 -11.46 7.90
CA GLU A 278 7.32 -11.77 6.47
C GLU A 278 6.90 -10.53 5.66
N ALA A 279 6.01 -9.69 6.21
CA ALA A 279 5.62 -8.44 5.56
C ALA A 279 6.78 -7.45 5.51
N GLU A 280 7.57 -7.36 6.59
CA GLU A 280 8.78 -6.52 6.64
C GLU A 280 9.83 -6.99 5.64
N ASP A 281 10.06 -8.29 5.55
CA ASP A 281 10.96 -8.93 4.59
C ASP A 281 10.54 -8.65 3.14
N ASN A 282 9.28 -8.90 2.82
CA ASN A 282 8.74 -8.64 1.48
C ASN A 282 8.83 -7.16 1.10
N CYS A 283 8.51 -6.25 2.04
CA CYS A 283 8.64 -4.81 1.82
C CYS A 283 10.10 -4.39 1.59
N ALA A 284 11.05 -4.95 2.34
CA ALA A 284 12.47 -4.65 2.19
C ALA A 284 12.98 -5.11 0.82
N VAL A 285 12.69 -6.35 0.44
CA VAL A 285 13.10 -6.91 -0.87
C VAL A 285 12.53 -6.08 -2.03
N MET A 286 11.25 -5.70 -1.98
CA MET A 286 10.63 -4.89 -3.02
C MET A 286 11.24 -3.49 -3.08
N ALA A 287 11.39 -2.82 -1.91
CA ALA A 287 12.00 -1.50 -1.80
C ALA A 287 13.48 -1.45 -2.24
N GLY A 288 14.16 -2.60 -2.33
CA GLY A 288 15.51 -2.70 -2.88
C GLY A 288 15.54 -2.97 -4.37
N LYS A 289 14.66 -3.86 -4.86
CA LYS A 289 14.64 -4.25 -6.28
C LYS A 289 14.34 -3.10 -7.22
N GLU A 290 13.36 -2.28 -6.90
CA GLU A 290 12.92 -1.16 -7.71
C GLU A 290 14.01 -0.08 -7.86
N PRO A 291 14.65 0.43 -6.77
CA PRO A 291 15.81 1.30 -6.86
C PRO A 291 16.98 0.71 -7.66
N VAL A 292 17.28 -0.59 -7.47
CA VAL A 292 18.36 -1.25 -8.22
C VAL A 292 18.04 -1.27 -9.71
N ASP A 293 16.83 -1.65 -10.12
CA ASP A 293 16.42 -1.65 -11.51
C ASP A 293 16.44 -0.24 -12.12
N PHE A 294 16.00 0.77 -11.36
CA PHE A 294 16.10 2.16 -11.79
C PHE A 294 17.55 2.63 -11.96
N VAL A 295 18.42 2.32 -11.02
CA VAL A 295 19.84 2.72 -11.09
C VAL A 295 20.58 2.03 -12.24
N GLU A 296 20.30 0.73 -12.48
CA GLU A 296 21.01 -0.07 -13.49
C GLU A 296 20.38 0.02 -14.89
N ASN A 297 19.06 0.12 -14.98
CA ASN A 297 18.31 0.04 -16.23
C ASN A 297 17.44 1.27 -16.52
N GLY A 298 17.28 2.17 -15.57
CA GLY A 298 16.40 3.35 -15.70
C GLY A 298 14.91 3.06 -15.60
N ASN A 299 14.50 1.81 -15.40
CA ASN A 299 13.10 1.45 -15.32
C ASN A 299 12.45 2.05 -14.06
N ILE A 300 11.24 2.56 -14.20
CA ILE A 300 10.43 3.10 -13.12
C ILE A 300 9.18 2.23 -13.02
N VAL A 301 9.03 1.52 -11.91
CA VAL A 301 7.88 0.66 -11.60
C VAL A 301 7.48 0.89 -10.14
N ASN A 302 6.19 1.09 -9.88
CA ASN A 302 5.66 1.42 -8.54
C ASN A 302 6.22 2.74 -7.94
N SER A 303 6.56 3.71 -8.78
CA SER A 303 6.91 5.04 -8.29
C SER A 303 5.65 5.81 -7.90
N VAL A 304 5.77 6.63 -6.84
CA VAL A 304 4.66 7.47 -6.34
C VAL A 304 4.73 8.90 -6.86
N ASN A 305 5.84 9.32 -7.46
CA ASN A 305 6.04 10.68 -7.96
C ASN A 305 6.40 10.78 -9.44
N TYR A 306 6.66 9.66 -10.11
CA TYR A 306 6.85 9.58 -11.56
C TYR A 306 5.96 8.49 -12.17
N PRO A 307 5.56 8.58 -13.46
CA PRO A 307 4.80 7.53 -14.11
C PRO A 307 5.64 6.26 -14.31
N ASP A 308 4.98 5.11 -14.28
CA ASP A 308 5.62 3.84 -14.62
C ASP A 308 6.10 3.86 -16.06
N VAL A 309 7.38 3.63 -16.26
CA VAL A 309 8.02 3.46 -17.56
C VAL A 309 9.08 2.37 -17.46
N SER A 310 8.96 1.36 -18.29
CA SER A 310 9.93 0.28 -18.40
C SER A 310 10.12 -0.11 -19.87
N MET A 311 11.33 -0.54 -20.21
CA MET A 311 11.68 -0.96 -21.55
C MET A 311 12.91 -1.87 -21.49
N GLU A 312 12.90 -2.96 -22.24
CA GLU A 312 14.09 -3.79 -22.42
C GLU A 312 15.18 -2.99 -23.12
N LYS A 313 16.42 -3.11 -22.64
CA LYS A 313 17.56 -2.36 -23.20
C LYS A 313 17.96 -2.94 -24.55
N SER A 314 17.99 -2.11 -25.59
CA SER A 314 18.22 -2.52 -26.98
C SER A 314 19.29 -1.72 -27.73
N GLY A 315 19.84 -0.67 -27.11
CA GLY A 315 20.87 0.20 -27.72
C GLY A 315 22.27 0.00 -27.13
N ALA A 316 23.22 0.76 -27.65
CA ALA A 316 24.56 0.83 -27.08
C ALA A 316 24.60 1.56 -25.75
N GLN A 317 23.65 2.50 -25.53
CA GLN A 317 23.50 3.25 -24.31
C GLN A 317 22.03 3.67 -24.13
N ARG A 318 21.60 3.80 -22.88
CA ARG A 318 20.27 4.31 -22.50
C ARG A 318 20.37 5.73 -21.95
N VAL A 319 19.48 6.58 -22.40
CA VAL A 319 19.21 7.92 -21.87
C VAL A 319 17.95 7.83 -21.03
N VAL A 320 18.03 8.24 -19.77
CA VAL A 320 16.89 8.39 -18.85
C VAL A 320 16.64 9.86 -18.64
N VAL A 321 15.41 10.31 -18.85
CA VAL A 321 15.03 11.72 -18.66
C VAL A 321 13.83 11.81 -17.75
N LEU A 322 13.96 12.58 -16.66
CA LEU A 322 12.93 12.89 -15.69
C LEU A 322 12.49 14.34 -15.88
N MET A 323 11.18 14.57 -15.89
CA MET A 323 10.58 15.88 -16.19
C MET A 323 9.53 16.24 -15.16
N ASN A 324 9.46 17.50 -14.75
CA ASN A 324 8.43 18.05 -13.85
C ASN A 324 7.25 18.68 -14.63
N VAL A 325 6.96 18.14 -15.79
CA VAL A 325 5.81 18.44 -16.64
C VAL A 325 5.02 17.18 -16.90
N ALA A 326 3.68 17.30 -16.95
CA ALA A 326 2.80 16.15 -17.14
C ALA A 326 3.00 15.46 -18.50
N GLU A 327 3.16 16.25 -19.56
CA GLU A 327 3.38 15.75 -20.91
C GLU A 327 4.88 15.74 -21.23
N PRO A 328 5.44 14.57 -21.63
CA PRO A 328 6.87 14.43 -21.85
C PRO A 328 7.33 15.17 -23.12
N LYS A 329 8.43 15.88 -23.01
CA LYS A 329 9.10 16.60 -24.10
C LYS A 329 9.90 15.65 -25.03
N CYS A 330 9.32 14.54 -25.45
CA CYS A 330 10.04 13.48 -26.15
C CYS A 330 10.61 13.87 -27.49
N ASP A 331 9.95 14.73 -28.25
CA ASP A 331 10.45 15.17 -29.56
C ASP A 331 11.64 16.12 -29.40
N GLU A 332 11.62 17.01 -28.41
CA GLU A 332 12.72 17.89 -28.06
C GLU A 332 13.94 17.09 -27.59
N VAL A 333 13.72 16.08 -26.73
CA VAL A 333 14.76 15.16 -26.26
C VAL A 333 15.38 14.39 -27.43
N LYS A 334 14.56 13.82 -28.34
CA LYS A 334 15.05 13.12 -29.53
C LYS A 334 15.82 14.03 -30.48
N ALA A 335 15.37 15.28 -30.62
CA ALA A 335 16.08 16.28 -31.43
C ALA A 335 17.47 16.61 -30.84
N ALA A 336 17.58 16.76 -29.51
CA ALA A 336 18.87 16.96 -28.84
C ALA A 336 19.81 15.76 -29.02
N ILE A 337 19.30 14.53 -28.92
CA ILE A 337 20.07 13.30 -29.19
C ILE A 337 20.58 13.27 -30.64
N ALA A 338 19.73 13.60 -31.62
CA ALA A 338 20.11 13.65 -33.01
C ALA A 338 21.17 14.73 -33.28
N LYS A 339 21.07 15.91 -32.66
CA LYS A 339 22.05 16.97 -32.72
C LYS A 339 23.43 16.56 -32.17
N ALA A 340 23.43 15.72 -31.12
CA ALA A 340 24.66 15.08 -30.60
C ALA A 340 25.16 13.94 -31.48
N GLY A 341 24.54 13.73 -32.66
CA GLY A 341 24.92 12.76 -33.66
C GLY A 341 24.62 11.31 -33.34
N ALA A 342 23.78 11.01 -32.31
CA ALA A 342 23.29 9.67 -32.01
C ALA A 342 21.93 9.44 -32.66
N LYS A 343 21.60 8.15 -32.91
CA LYS A 343 20.30 7.74 -33.44
C LYS A 343 19.51 7.02 -32.35
N VAL A 344 18.23 7.33 -32.26
CA VAL A 344 17.30 6.61 -31.37
C VAL A 344 17.04 5.22 -31.96
N VAL A 345 17.28 4.19 -31.15
CA VAL A 345 17.02 2.78 -31.48
C VAL A 345 15.64 2.38 -30.98
N ASN A 346 15.32 2.75 -29.73
CA ASN A 346 14.03 2.49 -29.09
C ASN A 346 13.71 3.59 -28.11
N SER A 347 12.41 3.82 -27.82
CA SER A 347 12.02 4.83 -26.84
C SER A 347 10.67 4.51 -26.21
N SER A 348 10.54 4.81 -24.93
CA SER A 348 9.29 4.78 -24.18
C SER A 348 9.15 6.10 -23.41
N CYS A 349 8.09 6.84 -23.68
CA CYS A 349 7.75 8.08 -22.99
C CYS A 349 6.41 7.92 -22.28
N LYS A 350 6.32 8.38 -21.04
CA LYS A 350 5.12 8.24 -20.23
C LYS A 350 4.73 9.55 -19.56
N SER A 351 3.45 9.91 -19.73
CA SER A 351 2.80 11.04 -19.08
C SER A 351 2.34 10.63 -17.69
N GLY A 352 2.49 11.52 -16.72
CA GLY A 352 1.95 11.39 -15.38
C GLY A 352 0.99 12.54 -15.05
N LYS A 353 0.67 12.74 -13.78
CA LYS A 353 -0.23 13.82 -13.35
C LYS A 353 0.46 15.19 -13.37
N ALA A 354 1.68 15.25 -12.84
CA ALA A 354 2.50 16.46 -12.74
C ALA A 354 3.90 16.27 -13.32
N THR A 355 4.35 15.02 -13.43
CA THR A 355 5.67 14.61 -13.88
C THR A 355 5.56 13.70 -15.08
N SER A 356 6.63 13.56 -15.84
CA SER A 356 6.76 12.60 -16.93
C SER A 356 8.16 12.01 -16.97
N ALA A 357 8.32 10.89 -17.66
CA ALA A 357 9.62 10.22 -17.79
C ALA A 357 9.80 9.62 -19.18
N ALA A 358 11.06 9.55 -19.64
CA ALA A 358 11.42 8.93 -20.89
C ALA A 358 12.64 8.02 -20.73
N LEU A 359 12.56 6.84 -21.36
CA LEU A 359 13.67 5.93 -21.61
C LEU A 359 13.94 5.93 -23.11
N ILE A 360 15.18 6.20 -23.50
CA ILE A 360 15.56 6.26 -24.91
C ILE A 360 16.88 5.52 -25.11
N ASP A 361 16.85 4.46 -25.89
CA ASP A 361 18.05 3.71 -26.26
C ASP A 361 18.66 4.31 -27.54
N ILE A 362 19.98 4.52 -27.54
CA ILE A 362 20.74 5.14 -28.63
C ILE A 362 21.78 4.17 -29.18
N ASP A 363 22.14 4.34 -30.45
CA ASP A 363 23.01 3.46 -31.25
C ASP A 363 24.49 3.54 -30.88
N LYS A 364 24.92 4.58 -30.17
CA LYS A 364 26.32 4.79 -29.75
C LYS A 364 26.40 5.42 -28.36
N LYS A 365 27.59 5.37 -27.76
CA LYS A 365 27.85 6.09 -26.50
C LYS A 365 27.90 7.60 -26.73
N ALA A 366 27.23 8.32 -25.87
CA ALA A 366 27.26 9.78 -25.73
C ALA A 366 28.03 10.15 -24.45
N ASP A 367 28.41 11.40 -24.34
CA ASP A 367 29.10 11.95 -23.18
C ASP A 367 28.23 12.94 -22.38
N GLU A 368 28.78 13.54 -21.33
CA GLU A 368 28.09 14.49 -20.46
C GLU A 368 27.59 15.76 -21.17
N SER A 369 28.06 16.07 -22.37
CA SER A 369 27.55 17.20 -23.15
C SER A 369 26.11 16.97 -23.58
N LEU A 370 25.73 15.71 -23.87
CA LEU A 370 24.35 15.35 -24.14
C LEU A 370 23.48 15.54 -22.86
N VAL A 371 23.96 15.12 -21.69
CA VAL A 371 23.23 15.32 -20.42
C VAL A 371 22.95 16.82 -20.23
N SER A 372 23.96 17.66 -20.35
CA SER A 372 23.81 19.12 -20.21
C SER A 372 22.82 19.71 -21.24
N ALA A 373 22.84 19.22 -22.48
CA ALA A 373 21.91 19.65 -23.52
C ALA A 373 20.46 19.22 -23.23
N LEU A 374 20.26 18.05 -22.63
CA LEU A 374 18.95 17.54 -22.23
C LEU A 374 18.39 18.31 -21.03
N GLU A 375 19.22 18.57 -20.02
CA GLU A 375 18.83 19.34 -18.82
C GLU A 375 18.57 20.82 -19.12
N ALA A 376 19.04 21.34 -20.27
CA ALA A 376 18.68 22.68 -20.75
C ALA A 376 17.27 22.76 -21.39
N ILE A 377 16.60 21.64 -21.63
CA ILE A 377 15.22 21.61 -22.14
C ILE A 377 14.28 21.97 -20.98
N ASP A 378 13.41 22.94 -21.22
CA ASP A 378 12.43 23.40 -20.21
C ASP A 378 11.54 22.24 -19.72
N GLY A 379 11.45 22.07 -18.40
CA GLY A 379 10.73 20.99 -17.75
C GLY A 379 11.54 19.71 -17.53
N VAL A 380 12.77 19.60 -18.08
CA VAL A 380 13.68 18.49 -17.73
C VAL A 380 14.39 18.82 -16.42
N VAL A 381 14.25 17.96 -15.42
CA VAL A 381 14.87 18.13 -14.09
C VAL A 381 16.12 17.28 -13.91
N LYS A 382 16.21 16.15 -14.61
CA LYS A 382 17.38 15.28 -14.56
C LYS A 382 17.50 14.41 -15.81
N ALA A 383 18.72 14.31 -16.33
CA ALA A 383 19.06 13.35 -17.38
C ALA A 383 20.22 12.46 -16.93
N ARG A 384 20.25 11.20 -17.37
CA ARG A 384 21.31 10.23 -17.07
C ARG A 384 21.63 9.37 -18.29
N LEU A 385 22.90 8.98 -18.39
CA LEU A 385 23.37 7.97 -19.34
C LEU A 385 23.67 6.65 -18.59
N ILE A 386 23.14 5.52 -19.09
CA ILE A 386 23.30 4.18 -18.51
C ILE A 386 23.91 3.24 -19.54
#